data_d94331fb885ef959689962867b214572
#
_entry.id   d94331fb885ef959689962867b214572
#
_cell.length_a   1.000
_cell.length_b   1.000
_cell.length_c   1.000
_cell.angle_alpha   90.00
_cell.angle_beta   90.00
_cell.angle_gamma   90.00
#
_symmetry.space_group_name_H-M   'P 1'
#
loop_
_entity.id
_entity.type
_entity.pdbx_description
1 polymer ?
#
loop_
_entity_poly.entity_id
_entity_poly.type
_entity_poly.pdbx_seq_one_letter_code
_entity_poly.pdbx_strand_id
1 'polypeptide(L)'
;MDEIRQTMTPEMKKQMELSVSIANRIYEILEEKGMSQKDLAHALGKTETEVSRWLSGTHNLTIATISKISIALGQDIIQIVRLRKGEKVASVVL
;
A
#
# COMPACT_ATOMS: atom_id res chain seq x y z
N MET A 1 -17.80 28.44 6.24
CA MET A 1 -17.47 27.92 6.36
C MET A 1 -16.69 26.93 6.28
N ASP A 2 -16.24 26.39 6.40
CA ASP A 2 -15.38 25.49 6.49
C ASP A 2 -15.89 24.25 6.67
N GLU A 3 -16.98 24.04 6.50
CA GLU A 3 -17.52 22.84 6.65
C GLU A 3 -17.07 21.86 5.71
N ILE A 4 -16.47 22.25 4.67
CA ILE A 4 -16.01 21.32 3.71
C ILE A 4 -15.03 20.35 4.25
N ARG A 5 -14.23 20.76 5.18
CA ARG A 5 -13.23 19.87 5.64
C ARG A 5 -13.77 18.82 6.52
N GLN A 6 -14.99 18.92 6.91
CA GLN A 6 -15.47 17.94 7.76
C GLN A 6 -15.92 16.73 7.12
N THR A 7 -15.76 16.61 5.85
CA THR A 7 -16.28 15.45 5.14
C THR A 7 -15.44 14.22 5.32
N MET A 8 -14.26 14.33 5.91
CA MET A 8 -13.42 13.15 6.08
C MET A 8 -13.90 12.32 7.26
N THR A 9 -14.36 11.11 6.98
CA THR A 9 -14.80 10.20 8.02
C THR A 9 -13.61 9.45 8.58
N PRO A 10 -13.76 8.81 9.75
CA PRO A 10 -12.70 7.98 10.28
C PRO A 10 -12.28 6.86 9.34
N GLU A 11 -13.25 6.29 8.62
CA GLU A 11 -12.94 5.23 7.66
C GLU A 11 -12.09 5.77 6.52
N MET A 12 -12.43 6.95 6.03
CA MET A 12 -11.67 7.54 4.95
C MET A 12 -10.26 7.86 5.38
N LYS A 13 -10.11 8.33 6.61
CA LYS A 13 -8.80 8.64 7.14
C LYS A 13 -7.96 7.38 7.27
N LYS A 14 -8.56 6.31 7.77
CA LYS A 14 -7.86 5.04 7.91
C LYS A 14 -7.47 4.48 6.55
N GLN A 15 -8.36 4.57 5.59
CA GLN A 15 -8.07 4.10 4.24
C GLN A 15 -6.89 4.86 3.64
N MET A 16 -6.85 6.16 3.85
CA MET A 16 -5.75 6.97 3.35
C MET A 16 -4.43 6.57 4.01
N GLU A 17 -4.45 6.38 5.32
CA GLU A 17 -3.26 5.95 6.04
C GLU A 17 -2.73 4.62 5.51
N LEU A 18 -3.64 3.67 5.29
CA LEU A 18 -3.25 2.37 4.77
C LEU A 18 -2.68 2.49 3.36
N SER A 19 -3.31 3.31 2.52
CA SER A 19 -2.85 3.48 1.16
C SER A 19 -1.44 4.07 1.12
N VAL A 20 -1.18 5.05 1.97
CA VAL A 20 0.14 5.67 2.03
C VAL A 20 1.17 4.66 2.56
N SER A 21 0.81 3.89 3.58
CA SER A 21 1.70 2.90 4.14
C SER A 21 2.07 1.83 3.11
N ILE A 22 1.08 1.39 2.35
CA ILE A 22 1.31 0.39 1.31
C ILE A 22 2.24 0.95 0.24
N ALA A 23 1.98 2.18 -0.20
CA ALA A 23 2.82 2.81 -1.20
C ALA A 23 4.26 2.95 -0.71
N ASN A 24 4.42 3.37 0.54
CA ASN A 24 5.76 3.53 1.11
C ASN A 24 6.49 2.19 1.18
N ARG A 25 5.78 1.13 1.54
CA ARG A 25 6.40 -0.19 1.61
C ARG A 25 6.86 -0.64 0.23
N ILE A 26 6.05 -0.38 -0.79
CA ILE A 26 6.43 -0.74 -2.15
C ILE A 26 7.67 0.05 -2.57
N TYR A 27 7.70 1.35 -2.28
CA TYR A 27 8.88 2.16 -2.60
C TYR A 27 10.13 1.63 -1.91
N GLU A 28 10.01 1.23 -0.64
CA GLU A 28 11.13 0.65 0.07
C GLU A 28 11.68 -0.57 -0.64
N ILE A 29 10.80 -1.46 -1.04
CA ILE A 29 11.22 -2.69 -1.69
C ILE A 29 11.86 -2.40 -3.03
N LEU A 30 11.29 -1.48 -3.79
CA LEU A 30 11.86 -1.10 -5.07
C LEU A 30 13.27 -0.54 -4.88
N GLU A 31 13.44 0.30 -3.87
CA GLU A 31 14.74 0.88 -3.62
C GLU A 31 15.75 -0.18 -3.23
N GLU A 32 15.36 -1.11 -2.37
CA GLU A 32 16.23 -2.21 -1.98
C GLU A 32 16.67 -3.05 -3.17
N LYS A 33 15.77 -3.22 -4.14
CA LYS A 33 16.08 -4.05 -5.29
C LYS A 33 16.67 -3.29 -6.45
N GLY A 34 16.78 -1.98 -6.33
CA GLY A 34 17.28 -1.17 -7.42
C GLY A 34 16.34 -1.14 -8.60
N MET A 35 15.05 -1.27 -8.37
CA MET A 35 14.04 -1.28 -9.41
C MET A 35 13.32 0.06 -9.48
N SER A 36 12.97 0.44 -10.71
CA SER A 36 12.17 1.64 -10.92
C SER A 36 10.70 1.26 -11.02
N GLN A 37 9.83 2.28 -11.03
CA GLN A 37 8.41 2.04 -11.27
C GLN A 37 8.19 1.43 -12.65
N LYS A 38 9.02 1.80 -13.60
CA LYS A 38 8.94 1.25 -14.93
C LYS A 38 9.25 -0.24 -14.91
N ASP A 39 10.28 -0.62 -14.14
CA ASP A 39 10.62 -2.03 -14.00
C ASP A 39 9.47 -2.82 -13.40
N LEU A 40 8.83 -2.26 -12.38
CA LEU A 40 7.70 -2.93 -11.75
C LEU A 40 6.56 -3.07 -12.73
N ALA A 41 6.28 -2.00 -13.49
CA ALA A 41 5.20 -2.03 -14.47
C ALA A 41 5.47 -3.13 -15.49
N HIS A 42 6.70 -3.23 -15.94
CA HIS A 42 7.06 -4.25 -16.91
C HIS A 42 6.85 -5.65 -16.35
N ALA A 43 7.26 -5.85 -15.11
CA ALA A 43 7.11 -7.15 -14.47
C ALA A 43 5.64 -7.54 -14.30
N LEU A 44 4.77 -6.56 -14.16
CA LEU A 44 3.35 -6.82 -13.96
C LEU A 44 2.55 -6.81 -15.26
N GLY A 45 3.18 -6.45 -16.38
CA GLY A 45 2.47 -6.30 -17.64
C GLY A 45 1.51 -5.12 -17.62
N LYS A 46 1.86 -4.07 -16.88
CA LYS A 46 1.04 -2.87 -16.75
C LYS A 46 1.80 -1.67 -17.23
N THR A 47 1.10 -0.55 -17.36
CA THR A 47 1.77 0.68 -17.77
C THR A 47 2.38 1.37 -16.56
N GLU A 48 3.38 2.18 -16.84
CA GLU A 48 4.02 2.96 -15.79
C GLU A 48 3.02 3.92 -15.14
N THR A 49 2.09 4.43 -15.94
CA THR A 49 1.06 5.32 -15.43
C THR A 49 0.20 4.62 -14.39
N GLU A 50 -0.16 3.36 -14.64
CA GLU A 50 -0.95 2.60 -13.69
C GLU A 50 -0.18 2.40 -12.38
N VAL A 51 1.08 2.03 -12.50
CA VAL A 51 1.91 1.83 -11.31
C VAL A 51 2.06 3.13 -10.53
N SER A 52 2.29 4.22 -11.25
CA SER A 52 2.42 5.53 -10.61
C SER A 52 1.16 5.90 -9.85
N ARG A 53 0.01 5.57 -10.42
CA ARG A 53 -1.26 5.84 -9.76
C ARG A 53 -1.39 5.04 -8.46
N TRP A 54 -1.01 3.77 -8.50
CA TRP A 54 -1.05 2.94 -7.30
C TRP A 54 -0.16 3.50 -6.20
N LEU A 55 0.98 4.06 -6.57
CA LEU A 55 1.95 4.53 -5.61
C LEU A 55 1.75 5.97 -5.19
N SER A 56 0.68 6.59 -5.67
CA SER A 56 0.40 7.98 -5.31
C SER A 56 -0.06 8.12 -3.86
N GLY A 57 -0.46 7.01 -3.25
CA GLY A 57 -0.94 7.07 -1.87
C GLY A 57 -2.40 7.44 -1.75
N THR A 58 -3.05 7.77 -2.86
CA THR A 58 -4.46 8.14 -2.83
C THR A 58 -5.34 7.12 -3.54
N HIS A 59 -4.72 6.19 -4.25
CA HIS A 59 -5.47 5.19 -5.00
C HIS A 59 -5.85 4.02 -4.08
N ASN A 60 -7.08 3.56 -4.23
CA ASN A 60 -7.55 2.44 -3.42
C ASN A 60 -7.14 1.13 -4.08
N LEU A 61 -6.12 0.50 -3.53
CA LEU A 61 -5.62 -0.75 -4.07
C LEU A 61 -6.46 -1.91 -3.58
N THR A 62 -6.75 -2.83 -4.49
CA THR A 62 -7.45 -4.04 -4.10
C THR A 62 -6.44 -5.06 -3.59
N ILE A 63 -6.92 -6.03 -2.84
CA ILE A 63 -6.07 -7.11 -2.36
C ILE A 63 -5.48 -7.87 -3.54
N ALA A 64 -6.24 -8.01 -4.61
CA ALA A 64 -5.73 -8.69 -5.80
C ALA A 64 -4.52 -7.97 -6.37
N THR A 65 -4.58 -6.65 -6.44
CA THR A 65 -3.46 -5.86 -6.95
C THR A 65 -2.26 -5.97 -6.03
N ILE A 66 -2.48 -5.87 -4.72
CA ILE A 66 -1.41 -5.99 -3.75
C ILE A 66 -0.75 -7.36 -3.86
N SER A 67 -1.54 -8.41 -4.07
CA SER A 67 -1.01 -9.75 -4.24
C SER A 67 -0.12 -9.86 -5.46
N LYS A 68 -0.55 -9.26 -6.57
CA LYS A 68 0.25 -9.29 -7.79
C LYS A 68 1.59 -8.59 -7.59
N ILE A 69 1.56 -7.46 -6.91
CA ILE A 69 2.79 -6.71 -6.65
C ILE A 69 3.71 -7.51 -5.72
N SER A 70 3.14 -8.14 -4.69
CA SER A 70 3.91 -8.96 -3.77
C SER A 70 4.63 -10.09 -4.50
N ILE A 71 3.91 -10.77 -5.39
CA ILE A 71 4.51 -11.87 -6.15
C ILE A 71 5.61 -11.33 -7.05
N ALA A 72 5.35 -10.22 -7.73
CA ALA A 72 6.34 -9.66 -8.65
C ALA A 72 7.61 -9.23 -7.93
N LEU A 73 7.49 -8.75 -6.71
CA LEU A 73 8.63 -8.30 -5.93
C LEU A 73 9.24 -9.39 -5.06
N GLY A 74 8.54 -10.50 -4.91
CA GLY A 74 9.04 -11.61 -4.11
C GLY A 74 9.04 -11.33 -2.61
N GLN A 75 8.26 -10.39 -2.17
CA GLN A 75 8.16 -10.03 -0.76
C GLN A 75 6.75 -9.62 -0.43
N ASP A 76 6.35 -9.87 0.81
CA ASP A 76 5.04 -9.43 1.27
C ASP A 76 5.04 -7.93 1.44
N ILE A 77 4.00 -7.30 0.95
CA ILE A 77 3.82 -5.87 1.12
C ILE A 77 3.08 -5.59 2.41
N ILE A 78 2.07 -6.39 2.71
CA ILE A 78 1.33 -6.25 3.96
C ILE A 78 1.31 -7.60 4.66
N GLN A 79 1.15 -7.53 5.96
CA GLN A 79 1.02 -8.72 6.78
C GLN A 79 -0.13 -8.52 7.73
N ILE A 80 -0.87 -9.59 7.96
CA ILE A 80 -1.99 -9.53 8.88
C ILE A 80 -1.45 -9.80 10.28
N VAL A 81 -1.74 -8.89 11.19
CA VAL A 81 -1.33 -9.08 12.57
C VAL A 81 -2.26 -10.10 13.19
N ARG A 82 -1.65 -11.13 13.77
CA ARG A 82 -2.41 -12.19 14.39
C ARG A 82 -2.03 -12.26 15.84
N LEU A 83 -3.02 -12.16 16.72
CA LEU A 83 -2.78 -12.16 18.14
C LEU A 83 -3.13 -13.49 18.73
N ARG A 84 -2.36 -13.91 19.71
CA ARG A 84 -2.73 -15.06 20.47
C ARG A 84 -3.74 -14.65 21.53
N LYS A 85 -4.44 -15.62 22.04
CA LYS A 85 -5.39 -15.35 23.09
C LYS A 85 -4.69 -14.66 24.24
N GLY A 86 -5.25 -13.56 24.66
CA GLY A 86 -4.68 -12.81 25.78
C GLY A 86 -3.66 -11.77 25.41
N GLU A 87 -3.23 -11.76 24.16
CA GLU A 87 -2.28 -10.76 23.73
C GLU A 87 -2.99 -9.50 23.28
N LYS A 88 -2.30 -8.40 23.39
CA LYS A 88 -2.83 -7.14 22.92
C LYS A 88 -2.05 -6.67 21.74
N VAL A 89 -2.73 -5.90 20.89
CA VAL A 89 -2.05 -5.24 19.80
C VAL A 89 -1.32 -4.05 20.37
N ALA A 90 -0.01 -4.10 20.38
CA ALA A 90 0.79 -2.99 20.86
C ALA A 90 1.04 -2.01 19.74
N SER A 91 1.15 -2.50 18.53
CA SER A 91 1.38 -1.63 17.40
C SER A 91 0.98 -2.38 16.16
N VAL A 92 0.70 -1.61 15.12
CA VAL A 92 0.42 -2.19 13.83
C VAL A 92 1.64 -1.99 13.00
N VAL A 93 2.16 -3.07 12.48
CA VAL A 93 3.36 -3.02 11.68
C VAL A 93 3.01 -3.28 10.25
N LEU A 94 3.41 -2.41 9.40
CA LEU A 94 3.18 -2.56 7.98
C LEU A 94 4.46 -2.56 7.22
#